data_d765b20c86c36b133759fd5ed2133cf5
#
_entry.id   d765b20c86c36b133759fd5ed2133cf5
#
_cell.length_a   1.000
_cell.length_b   1.000
_cell.length_c   1.000
_cell.angle_alpha   90.00
_cell.angle_beta   90.00
_cell.angle_gamma   90.00
#
_symmetry.space_group_name_H-M   'P 1'
#
loop_
_entity.id
_entity.type
_entity.pdbx_description
1 polymer ?
#
loop_
_entity_poly.entity_id
_entity_poly.type
_entity_poly.pdbx_seq_one_letter_code
_entity_poly.pdbx_strand_id
1 'polypeptide(L)'
;PRCSDFDDEFNPYDYGYIVSDEYHYFTEDASFNDTTDVAYDMIMECPTAVKIFMSATGENIESYMRDYLADNAQKLGIREGIKPLKYKIPTNWSFINQLYFFYREDAFKRKAEEVICQGTKAIFFIDSAKRAYELYKQFEDHAIFCCSESNKDYAKYMNKDKLSQMLENERFEENLLITTACLDAGVNIKDKDVKEVM
;
A
#
# COMPACT_ATOMS: atom_id res chain seq x y z
N PRO A 1 -6.32 -13.84 0.22
CA PRO A 1 -7.18 -15.01 -0.06
C PRO A 1 -7.80 -15.49 1.24
N ARG A 2 -9.12 -15.72 1.26
CA ARG A 2 -9.78 -16.31 2.43
C ARG A 2 -9.33 -17.77 2.56
N CYS A 3 -9.22 -18.31 3.78
CA CYS A 3 -8.88 -19.73 4.00
C CYS A 3 -9.75 -20.71 3.18
N SER A 4 -10.94 -20.27 2.77
CA SER A 4 -11.86 -21.03 1.92
C SER A 4 -11.51 -20.99 0.43
N ASP A 5 -10.55 -20.15 0.02
CA ASP A 5 -10.16 -19.97 -1.38
C ASP A 5 -8.91 -20.77 -1.76
N PHE A 6 -8.32 -21.46 -0.78
CA PHE A 6 -7.29 -22.46 -1.06
C PHE A 6 -7.98 -23.74 -1.56
N ASP A 7 -7.70 -24.11 -2.79
CA ASP A 7 -8.05 -25.44 -3.30
C ASP A 7 -7.54 -26.50 -2.32
N ASP A 8 -8.26 -27.61 -2.17
CA ASP A 8 -7.91 -28.74 -1.28
C ASP A 8 -6.50 -29.31 -1.55
N GLU A 9 -5.81 -28.81 -2.57
CA GLU A 9 -4.45 -29.22 -2.96
C GLU A 9 -3.33 -28.35 -2.36
N PHE A 10 -3.62 -27.17 -1.75
CA PHE A 10 -2.57 -26.35 -1.17
C PHE A 10 -2.21 -26.80 0.24
N ASN A 11 -1.00 -27.34 0.40
CA ASN A 11 -0.44 -27.70 1.70
C ASN A 11 0.89 -26.94 1.93
N PRO A 12 0.97 -26.02 2.88
CA PRO A 12 2.19 -25.24 3.16
C PRO A 12 3.39 -26.11 3.56
N TYR A 13 3.15 -27.33 4.05
CA TYR A 13 4.21 -28.27 4.45
C TYR A 13 4.96 -28.89 3.27
N ASP A 14 4.45 -28.75 2.05
CA ASP A 14 5.08 -29.27 0.85
C ASP A 14 6.16 -28.33 0.30
N TYR A 15 6.31 -27.15 0.89
CA TYR A 15 7.23 -26.12 0.43
C TYR A 15 8.46 -25.99 1.35
N GLY A 16 9.64 -25.86 0.74
CA GLY A 16 10.89 -25.58 1.45
C GLY A 16 11.08 -24.11 1.83
N TYR A 17 10.33 -23.20 1.18
CA TYR A 17 10.38 -21.76 1.42
C TYR A 17 8.97 -21.18 1.41
N ILE A 18 8.69 -20.29 2.34
CA ILE A 18 7.47 -19.48 2.38
C ILE A 18 7.91 -18.02 2.38
N VAL A 19 7.49 -17.27 1.37
CA VAL A 19 7.81 -15.85 1.23
C VAL A 19 6.54 -15.04 1.47
N SER A 20 6.59 -14.15 2.46
CA SER A 20 5.52 -13.20 2.75
C SER A 20 6.00 -11.80 2.37
N ASP A 21 5.51 -11.32 1.23
CA ASP A 21 5.72 -9.96 0.79
C ASP A 21 4.74 -9.03 1.52
N GLU A 22 5.15 -7.79 1.75
CA GLU A 22 4.37 -6.79 2.48
C GLU A 22 3.85 -7.30 3.84
N TYR A 23 4.70 -8.02 4.58
CA TYR A 23 4.30 -8.69 5.83
C TYR A 23 3.80 -7.74 6.93
N HIS A 24 3.98 -6.42 6.78
CA HIS A 24 3.42 -5.43 7.69
C HIS A 24 1.87 -5.48 7.75
N TYR A 25 1.22 -5.98 6.70
CA TYR A 25 -0.24 -6.20 6.68
C TYR A 25 -0.72 -7.18 7.75
N PHE A 26 0.12 -8.06 8.26
CA PHE A 26 -0.27 -8.94 9.37
C PHE A 26 -0.65 -8.17 10.64
N THR A 27 -0.18 -6.94 10.80
CA THR A 27 -0.51 -6.09 11.97
C THR A 27 -1.41 -4.92 11.60
N GLU A 28 -1.24 -4.34 10.44
CA GLU A 28 -1.99 -3.15 10.01
C GLU A 28 -3.43 -3.52 9.60
N ASP A 29 -3.60 -4.64 8.92
CA ASP A 29 -4.92 -5.13 8.49
C ASP A 29 -5.66 -5.97 9.55
N ALA A 30 -5.03 -6.30 10.66
CA ALA A 30 -5.64 -7.11 11.73
C ALA A 30 -6.93 -6.46 12.29
N SER A 31 -7.07 -5.14 12.18
CA SER A 31 -8.31 -4.44 12.57
C SER A 31 -9.44 -4.53 11.54
N PHE A 32 -9.16 -4.98 10.32
CA PHE A 32 -10.11 -5.06 9.21
C PHE A 32 -10.33 -6.47 8.68
N ASN A 33 -9.46 -7.41 9.05
CA ASN A 33 -9.45 -8.78 8.51
C ASN A 33 -9.19 -9.80 9.60
N ASP A 34 -10.23 -10.46 10.07
CA ASP A 34 -10.21 -11.49 11.13
C ASP A 34 -9.41 -12.75 10.77
N THR A 35 -8.91 -12.87 9.52
CA THR A 35 -8.17 -14.06 9.06
C THR A 35 -6.66 -13.83 8.98
N THR A 36 -6.18 -12.62 9.23
CA THR A 36 -4.75 -12.27 9.13
C THR A 36 -3.91 -13.03 10.16
N ASP A 37 -4.41 -13.13 11.38
CA ASP A 37 -3.74 -13.89 12.45
C ASP A 37 -3.65 -15.39 12.14
N VAL A 38 -4.71 -15.95 11.54
CA VAL A 38 -4.74 -17.36 11.13
C VAL A 38 -3.70 -17.65 10.06
N ALA A 39 -3.55 -16.76 9.08
CA ALA A 39 -2.55 -16.89 8.03
C ALA A 39 -1.12 -16.80 8.59
N TYR A 40 -0.89 -15.87 9.51
CA TYR A 40 0.40 -15.72 10.19
C TYR A 40 0.74 -16.97 11.02
N ASP A 41 -0.19 -17.47 11.83
CA ASP A 41 -0.02 -18.67 12.64
C ASP A 41 0.30 -19.88 11.77
N MET A 42 -0.43 -20.07 10.67
CA MET A 42 -0.19 -21.19 9.74
C MET A 42 1.22 -21.14 9.13
N ILE A 43 1.71 -19.94 8.77
CA ILE A 43 3.07 -19.77 8.27
C ILE A 43 4.09 -20.08 9.37
N MET A 44 3.87 -19.56 10.57
CA MET A 44 4.82 -19.75 11.68
C MET A 44 4.88 -21.17 12.18
N GLU A 45 3.78 -21.90 12.18
CA GLU A 45 3.68 -23.30 12.61
C GLU A 45 4.27 -24.29 11.62
N CYS A 46 4.55 -23.91 10.37
CA CYS A 46 5.19 -24.79 9.39
C CYS A 46 6.68 -25.04 9.79
N PRO A 47 7.07 -26.24 10.28
CA PRO A 47 8.40 -26.45 10.86
C PRO A 47 9.49 -26.65 9.80
N THR A 48 9.12 -27.02 8.59
CA THR A 48 10.05 -27.47 7.54
C THR A 48 10.48 -26.35 6.60
N ALA A 49 9.71 -25.26 6.49
CA ALA A 49 9.97 -24.18 5.56
C ALA A 49 10.87 -23.09 6.17
N VAL A 50 11.76 -22.56 5.36
CA VAL A 50 12.44 -21.30 5.63
C VAL A 50 11.45 -20.16 5.36
N LYS A 51 11.22 -19.32 6.36
CA LYS A 51 10.28 -18.20 6.27
C LYS A 51 11.03 -16.92 5.94
N ILE A 52 10.59 -16.23 4.90
CA ILE A 52 11.17 -14.98 4.43
C ILE A 52 10.06 -13.91 4.47
N PHE A 53 10.25 -12.92 5.30
CA PHE A 53 9.32 -11.81 5.43
C PHE A 53 9.94 -10.56 4.81
N MET A 54 9.25 -9.93 3.87
CA MET A 54 9.71 -8.74 3.16
C MET A 54 8.72 -7.60 3.36
N SER A 55 9.21 -6.40 3.63
CA SER A 55 8.40 -5.19 3.68
C SER A 55 9.28 -3.95 3.59
N ALA A 56 8.75 -2.89 2.99
CA ALA A 56 9.36 -1.56 3.01
C ALA A 56 9.19 -0.86 4.37
N THR A 57 8.14 -1.19 5.14
CA THR A 57 7.72 -0.53 6.38
C THR A 57 7.62 -1.48 7.58
N GLY A 58 8.34 -2.59 7.56
CA GLY A 58 8.22 -3.69 8.53
C GLY A 58 8.77 -3.42 9.94
N GLU A 59 9.16 -2.19 10.31
CA GLU A 59 9.76 -1.93 11.63
C GLU A 59 8.80 -2.17 12.79
N ASN A 60 7.50 -1.91 12.60
CA ASN A 60 6.49 -2.07 13.65
C ASN A 60 6.20 -3.54 13.99
N ILE A 61 6.25 -4.43 13.01
CA ILE A 61 5.93 -5.84 13.20
C ILE A 61 7.10 -6.65 13.79
N GLU A 62 8.31 -6.11 13.76
CA GLU A 62 9.49 -6.81 14.30
C GLU A 62 9.38 -7.12 15.78
N SER A 63 8.80 -6.23 16.59
CA SER A 63 8.53 -6.48 18.00
C SER A 63 7.51 -7.59 18.17
N TYR A 64 6.43 -7.55 17.42
CA TYR A 64 5.39 -8.58 17.42
C TYR A 64 5.97 -9.96 17.09
N MET A 65 6.76 -10.05 16.01
CA MET A 65 7.41 -11.32 15.65
C MET A 65 8.34 -11.86 16.74
N ARG A 66 9.08 -10.98 17.40
CA ARG A 66 9.98 -11.37 18.48
C ARG A 66 9.21 -11.93 19.67
N ASP A 67 8.16 -11.23 20.06
CA ASP A 67 7.31 -11.61 21.19
C ASP A 67 6.58 -12.93 20.87
N TYR A 68 6.03 -13.06 19.66
CA TYR A 68 5.41 -14.29 19.19
C TYR A 68 6.37 -15.49 19.22
N LEU A 69 7.61 -15.32 18.75
CA LEU A 69 8.62 -16.37 18.79
C LEU A 69 9.02 -16.76 20.21
N ALA A 70 9.11 -15.79 21.12
CA ALA A 70 9.40 -16.03 22.52
C ALA A 70 8.27 -16.83 23.22
N ASP A 71 7.03 -16.40 23.01
CA ASP A 71 5.85 -17.00 23.64
C ASP A 71 5.54 -18.40 23.08
N ASN A 72 5.85 -18.64 21.83
CA ASN A 72 5.55 -19.91 21.15
C ASN A 72 6.78 -20.81 20.92
N ALA A 73 7.93 -20.47 21.48
CA ALA A 73 9.19 -21.17 21.22
C ALA A 73 9.09 -22.71 21.43
N GLN A 74 8.43 -23.13 22.49
CA GLN A 74 8.24 -24.54 22.80
C GLN A 74 7.32 -25.24 21.78
N LYS A 75 6.20 -24.61 21.40
CA LYS A 75 5.22 -25.10 20.42
C LYS A 75 5.86 -25.23 19.03
N LEU A 76 6.65 -24.24 18.65
CA LEU A 76 7.32 -24.16 17.35
C LEU A 76 8.60 -25.01 17.29
N GLY A 77 9.01 -25.67 18.37
CA GLY A 77 10.24 -26.44 18.42
C GLY A 77 11.51 -25.62 18.24
N ILE A 78 11.43 -24.30 18.52
CA ILE A 78 12.56 -23.38 18.38
C ILE A 78 13.56 -23.65 19.49
N ARG A 79 14.81 -23.93 19.10
CA ARG A 79 15.90 -24.11 20.06
C ARG A 79 16.32 -22.76 20.63
N GLU A 80 16.67 -22.76 21.91
CA GLU A 80 17.22 -21.58 22.57
C GLU A 80 18.42 -21.02 21.79
N GLY A 81 18.39 -19.70 21.52
CA GLY A 81 19.45 -19.02 20.76
C GLY A 81 19.21 -18.85 19.25
N ILE A 82 18.15 -19.42 18.68
CA ILE A 82 17.78 -19.10 17.29
C ILE A 82 17.24 -17.67 17.26
N LYS A 83 17.88 -16.83 16.45
CA LYS A 83 17.46 -15.45 16.19
C LYS A 83 17.07 -15.28 14.73
N PRO A 84 16.02 -14.50 14.44
CA PRO A 84 15.70 -14.13 13.07
C PRO A 84 16.92 -13.43 12.42
N LEU A 85 17.23 -13.83 11.19
CA LEU A 85 18.22 -13.11 10.40
C LEU A 85 17.54 -11.87 9.80
N LYS A 86 18.04 -10.69 10.16
CA LYS A 86 17.54 -9.42 9.63
C LYS A 86 18.50 -8.88 8.57
N TYR A 87 17.94 -8.57 7.41
CA TYR A 87 18.65 -7.88 6.35
C TYR A 87 17.94 -6.58 6.01
N LYS A 88 18.60 -5.45 6.20
CA LYS A 88 18.05 -4.12 5.86
C LYS A 88 18.69 -3.63 4.58
N ILE A 89 17.88 -3.44 3.54
CA ILE A 89 18.29 -2.78 2.31
C ILE A 89 18.25 -1.27 2.56
N PRO A 90 19.36 -0.54 2.37
CA PRO A 90 19.34 0.91 2.51
C PRO A 90 18.36 1.54 1.52
N THR A 91 17.44 2.35 2.00
CA THR A 91 16.50 3.08 1.16
C THR A 91 17.24 4.20 0.44
N ASN A 92 17.09 4.27 -0.86
CA ASN A 92 17.66 5.34 -1.67
C ASN A 92 16.59 6.42 -1.90
N TRP A 93 16.73 7.56 -1.24
CA TRP A 93 15.84 8.72 -1.36
C TRP A 93 16.33 9.77 -2.37
N SER A 94 17.37 9.47 -3.16
CA SER A 94 17.97 10.44 -4.07
C SER A 94 17.04 10.90 -5.21
N PHE A 95 15.92 10.21 -5.42
CA PHE A 95 14.90 10.62 -6.36
C PHE A 95 13.99 11.73 -5.83
N ILE A 96 13.98 11.98 -4.51
CA ILE A 96 13.24 13.08 -3.89
C ILE A 96 14.11 14.33 -3.94
N ASN A 97 13.76 15.26 -4.83
CA ASN A 97 14.49 16.52 -4.96
C ASN A 97 14.11 17.53 -3.88
N GLN A 98 12.85 17.53 -3.48
CA GLN A 98 12.33 18.50 -2.53
C GLN A 98 11.13 17.94 -1.77
N LEU A 99 11.04 18.26 -0.49
CA LEU A 99 9.93 17.91 0.39
C LEU A 99 9.24 19.18 0.87
N TYR A 100 7.92 19.22 0.69
CA TYR A 100 7.08 20.34 1.12
C TYR A 100 6.20 19.93 2.29
N PHE A 101 6.05 20.84 3.26
CA PHE A 101 5.11 20.69 4.36
C PHE A 101 4.03 21.76 4.25
N PHE A 102 2.78 21.34 4.24
CA PHE A 102 1.64 22.22 4.15
C PHE A 102 0.93 22.33 5.51
N TYR A 103 0.64 23.55 5.93
CA TYR A 103 -0.08 23.83 7.17
C TYR A 103 -1.53 24.29 6.92
N ARG A 104 -1.92 24.48 5.66
CA ARG A 104 -3.23 25.03 5.28
C ARG A 104 -3.76 24.31 4.05
N GLU A 105 -5.07 24.07 4.02
CA GLU A 105 -5.75 23.38 2.90
C GLU A 105 -5.68 24.15 1.58
N ASP A 106 -5.68 25.49 1.64
CA ASP A 106 -5.56 26.30 0.43
C ASP A 106 -4.20 26.14 -0.30
N ALA A 107 -3.22 25.52 0.36
CA ALA A 107 -1.96 25.20 -0.28
C ALA A 107 -2.10 24.11 -1.36
N PHE A 108 -2.96 23.12 -1.18
CA PHE A 108 -3.26 22.13 -2.22
C PHE A 108 -3.85 22.78 -3.47
N LYS A 109 -4.80 23.71 -3.29
CA LYS A 109 -5.41 24.44 -4.41
C LYS A 109 -4.37 25.25 -5.18
N ARG A 110 -3.56 26.05 -4.49
CA ARG A 110 -2.48 26.82 -5.12
C ARG A 110 -1.48 25.93 -5.86
N LYS A 111 -1.17 24.77 -5.28
CA LYS A 111 -0.25 23.84 -5.92
C LYS A 111 -0.86 23.19 -7.15
N ALA A 112 -2.15 22.87 -7.12
CA ALA A 112 -2.87 22.40 -8.31
C ALA A 112 -2.86 23.43 -9.44
N GLU A 113 -3.13 24.71 -9.12
CA GLU A 113 -3.05 25.82 -10.08
C GLU A 113 -1.64 25.96 -10.69
N GLU A 114 -0.61 25.84 -9.86
CA GLU A 114 0.79 25.90 -10.30
C GLU A 114 1.12 24.75 -11.27
N VAL A 115 0.79 23.51 -10.91
CA VAL A 115 1.01 22.31 -11.75
C VAL A 115 0.33 22.45 -13.11
N ILE A 116 -0.92 22.91 -13.14
CA ILE A 116 -1.67 23.13 -14.36
C ILE A 116 -1.01 24.22 -15.22
N CYS A 117 -0.64 25.35 -14.60
CA CYS A 117 0.03 26.45 -15.31
C CYS A 117 1.38 26.04 -15.90
N GLN A 118 2.11 25.15 -15.25
CA GLN A 118 3.39 24.64 -15.71
C GLN A 118 3.25 23.53 -16.77
N GLY A 119 2.03 23.00 -16.99
CA GLY A 119 1.80 21.87 -17.88
C GLY A 119 2.44 20.58 -17.40
N THR A 120 2.74 20.46 -16.11
CA THR A 120 3.27 19.26 -15.47
C THR A 120 2.14 18.43 -14.88
N LYS A 121 2.49 17.29 -14.23
CA LYS A 121 1.51 16.42 -13.59
C LYS A 121 1.81 16.24 -12.12
N ALA A 122 0.76 16.03 -11.31
CA ALA A 122 0.87 15.73 -9.90
C ALA A 122 -0.14 14.67 -9.45
N ILE A 123 0.20 13.95 -8.38
CA ILE A 123 -0.70 13.02 -7.70
C ILE A 123 -0.96 13.57 -6.30
N PHE A 124 -2.24 13.72 -5.96
CA PHE A 124 -2.70 14.20 -4.65
C PHE A 124 -3.41 13.07 -3.89
N PHE A 125 -2.81 12.62 -2.81
CA PHE A 125 -3.41 11.69 -1.87
C PHE A 125 -4.12 12.47 -0.77
N ILE A 126 -5.44 12.31 -0.68
CA ILE A 126 -6.28 13.02 0.28
C ILE A 126 -7.01 12.00 1.14
N ASP A 127 -6.90 12.13 2.45
CA ASP A 127 -7.45 11.20 3.45
C ASP A 127 -8.99 11.03 3.42
N SER A 128 -9.71 11.97 2.80
CA SER A 128 -11.16 11.97 2.73
C SER A 128 -11.66 12.04 1.29
N ALA A 129 -12.49 11.07 0.89
CA ALA A 129 -13.11 11.05 -0.43
C ALA A 129 -13.97 12.30 -0.69
N LYS A 130 -14.61 12.86 0.35
CA LYS A 130 -15.34 14.13 0.25
C LYS A 130 -14.41 15.28 -0.12
N ARG A 131 -13.30 15.44 0.61
CA ARG A 131 -12.32 16.52 0.36
C ARG A 131 -11.62 16.34 -0.99
N ALA A 132 -11.29 15.11 -1.35
CA ALA A 132 -10.73 14.79 -2.65
C ALA A 132 -11.70 15.17 -3.79
N TYR A 133 -12.98 14.86 -3.66
CA TYR A 133 -14.00 15.22 -4.62
C TYR A 133 -14.22 16.73 -4.69
N GLU A 134 -14.25 17.45 -3.56
CA GLU A 134 -14.37 18.91 -3.51
C GLU A 134 -13.21 19.61 -4.20
N LEU A 135 -11.99 19.09 -4.07
CA LEU A 135 -10.83 19.59 -4.82
C LEU A 135 -10.96 19.26 -6.30
N TYR A 136 -11.30 18.02 -6.66
CA TYR A 136 -11.52 17.59 -8.04
C TYR A 136 -12.52 18.50 -8.76
N LYS A 137 -13.64 18.85 -8.15
CA LYS A 137 -14.66 19.72 -8.73
C LYS A 137 -14.15 21.12 -9.09
N GLN A 138 -13.09 21.60 -8.46
CA GLN A 138 -12.49 22.90 -8.79
C GLN A 138 -11.61 22.82 -10.04
N PHE A 139 -11.15 21.61 -10.40
CA PHE A 139 -10.20 21.36 -11.50
C PHE A 139 -10.68 20.27 -12.45
N GLU A 140 -11.97 20.06 -12.58
CA GLU A 140 -12.59 18.91 -13.28
C GLU A 140 -12.06 18.73 -14.71
N ASP A 141 -11.78 19.82 -15.42
CA ASP A 141 -11.24 19.79 -16.79
C ASP A 141 -9.76 19.35 -16.86
N HIS A 142 -9.04 19.38 -15.74
CA HIS A 142 -7.61 19.11 -15.63
C HIS A 142 -7.28 17.93 -14.70
N ALA A 143 -8.31 17.28 -14.16
CA ALA A 143 -8.13 16.29 -13.12
C ALA A 143 -8.86 14.98 -13.41
N ILE A 144 -8.33 13.90 -12.86
CA ILE A 144 -9.00 12.63 -12.71
C ILE A 144 -9.21 12.36 -11.22
N PHE A 145 -10.39 11.87 -10.84
CA PHE A 145 -10.75 11.56 -9.47
C PHE A 145 -10.84 10.06 -9.25
N CYS A 146 -10.24 9.58 -8.15
CA CYS A 146 -10.33 8.19 -7.73
C CYS A 146 -10.56 8.07 -6.23
N CYS A 147 -11.45 7.14 -5.84
CA CYS A 147 -11.65 6.72 -4.46
C CYS A 147 -12.00 5.24 -4.43
N SER A 148 -12.13 4.66 -3.23
CA SER A 148 -12.56 3.27 -3.10
C SER A 148 -13.92 3.02 -3.77
N GLU A 149 -14.06 1.94 -4.54
CA GLU A 149 -15.34 1.52 -5.13
C GLU A 149 -16.42 1.21 -4.07
N SER A 150 -16.01 0.85 -2.86
CA SER A 150 -16.91 0.66 -1.72
C SER A 150 -17.51 1.95 -1.17
N ASN A 151 -16.99 3.11 -1.56
CA ASN A 151 -17.49 4.41 -1.14
C ASN A 151 -18.79 4.75 -1.89
N LYS A 152 -19.94 4.51 -1.23
CA LYS A 152 -21.28 4.66 -1.84
C LYS A 152 -21.61 6.08 -2.27
N ASP A 153 -21.00 7.09 -1.64
CA ASP A 153 -21.35 8.49 -1.85
C ASP A 153 -20.57 9.09 -3.04
N TYR A 154 -19.29 8.72 -3.21
CA TYR A 154 -18.37 9.38 -4.14
C TYR A 154 -17.91 8.50 -5.30
N ALA A 155 -17.95 7.17 -5.20
CA ALA A 155 -17.51 6.27 -6.28
C ALA A 155 -18.28 6.49 -7.61
N LYS A 156 -19.52 6.96 -7.55
CA LYS A 156 -20.35 7.28 -8.73
C LYS A 156 -19.82 8.45 -9.57
N TYR A 157 -18.91 9.25 -9.03
CA TYR A 157 -18.31 10.40 -9.73
C TYR A 157 -16.97 10.07 -10.39
N MET A 158 -16.46 8.86 -10.19
CA MET A 158 -15.26 8.39 -10.87
C MET A 158 -15.54 8.15 -12.37
N ASN A 159 -14.61 8.56 -13.21
CA ASN A 159 -14.63 8.16 -14.62
C ASN A 159 -13.90 6.81 -14.78
N LYS A 160 -14.67 5.74 -14.83
CA LYS A 160 -14.14 4.38 -14.89
C LYS A 160 -13.31 4.11 -16.13
N ASP A 161 -13.68 4.68 -17.27
CA ASP A 161 -12.94 4.48 -18.52
C ASP A 161 -11.56 5.12 -18.46
N LYS A 162 -11.46 6.35 -17.96
CA LYS A 162 -10.18 7.03 -17.74
C LYS A 162 -9.31 6.30 -16.72
N LEU A 163 -9.91 5.81 -15.63
CA LEU A 163 -9.18 5.04 -14.61
C LEU A 163 -8.67 3.70 -15.17
N SER A 164 -9.47 2.98 -15.94
CA SER A 164 -9.01 1.74 -16.59
C SER A 164 -7.86 2.01 -17.55
N GLN A 165 -7.96 3.05 -18.38
CA GLN A 165 -6.88 3.45 -19.28
C GLN A 165 -5.61 3.85 -18.52
N MET A 166 -5.75 4.56 -17.40
CA MET A 166 -4.62 4.92 -16.54
C MET A 166 -3.91 3.68 -15.99
N LEU A 167 -4.67 2.71 -15.49
CA LEU A 167 -4.11 1.47 -14.93
C LEU A 167 -3.44 0.61 -16.02
N GLU A 168 -4.03 0.51 -17.20
CA GLU A 168 -3.47 -0.26 -18.33
C GLU A 168 -2.19 0.39 -18.89
N ASN A 169 -2.16 1.73 -18.99
CA ASN A 169 -1.04 2.45 -19.58
C ASN A 169 0.01 2.89 -18.53
N GLU A 170 -0.25 2.66 -17.24
CA GLU A 170 0.59 3.10 -16.11
C GLU A 170 0.85 4.61 -16.13
N ARG A 171 -0.08 5.39 -16.69
CA ARG A 171 -0.01 6.86 -16.80
C ARG A 171 -1.40 7.46 -17.02
N PHE A 172 -1.56 8.75 -16.72
CA PHE A 172 -2.80 9.51 -16.94
C PHE A 172 -2.55 10.72 -17.83
N GLU A 173 -3.58 11.21 -18.50
CA GLU A 173 -3.45 12.32 -19.47
C GLU A 173 -3.67 13.68 -18.80
N GLU A 174 -4.45 13.76 -17.75
CA GLU A 174 -4.75 14.97 -17.00
C GLU A 174 -3.51 15.51 -16.26
N ASN A 175 -3.57 16.77 -15.83
CA ASN A 175 -2.52 17.36 -14.99
C ASN A 175 -2.54 16.82 -13.55
N LEU A 176 -3.73 16.47 -13.05
CA LEU A 176 -3.91 16.07 -11.66
C LEU A 176 -4.57 14.68 -11.55
N LEU A 177 -3.99 13.81 -10.76
CA LEU A 177 -4.65 12.63 -10.23
C LEU A 177 -4.97 12.92 -8.76
N ILE A 178 -6.25 13.07 -8.43
CA ILE A 178 -6.72 13.33 -7.07
C ILE A 178 -7.35 12.07 -6.53
N THR A 179 -6.74 11.48 -5.53
CA THR A 179 -7.12 10.16 -5.03
C THR A 179 -7.14 10.09 -3.51
N THR A 180 -7.73 9.03 -2.99
CA THR A 180 -7.57 8.60 -1.59
C THR A 180 -6.53 7.49 -1.52
N ALA A 181 -6.27 6.95 -0.34
CA ALA A 181 -5.35 5.82 -0.15
C ALA A 181 -5.68 4.54 -0.96
N CYS A 182 -6.79 4.53 -1.72
CA CYS A 182 -7.13 3.38 -2.57
C CYS A 182 -6.14 3.10 -3.71
N LEU A 183 -5.27 4.05 -4.03
CA LEU A 183 -4.21 3.90 -5.04
C LEU A 183 -2.79 3.91 -4.45
N ASP A 184 -2.63 3.87 -3.13
CA ASP A 184 -1.30 3.88 -2.49
C ASP A 184 -0.56 2.54 -2.62
N ALA A 185 -1.29 1.47 -2.82
CA ALA A 185 -0.74 0.13 -3.01
C ALA A 185 -1.27 -0.54 -4.30
N GLY A 186 -0.42 -1.36 -4.94
CA GLY A 186 -0.82 -2.18 -6.08
C GLY A 186 -0.99 -1.44 -7.41
N VAL A 187 -0.65 -0.16 -7.48
CA VAL A 187 -0.74 0.64 -8.71
C VAL A 187 0.63 1.17 -9.08
N ASN A 188 1.04 0.94 -10.32
CA ASN A 188 2.27 1.50 -10.88
C ASN A 188 1.94 2.69 -11.77
N ILE A 189 2.49 3.84 -11.47
CA ILE A 189 2.46 5.02 -12.35
C ILE A 189 3.88 5.27 -12.85
N LYS A 190 4.11 5.07 -14.14
CA LYS A 190 5.42 5.26 -14.79
C LYS A 190 5.47 6.53 -15.64
N ASP A 191 4.66 7.50 -15.31
CA ASP A 191 4.55 8.75 -16.03
C ASP A 191 5.70 9.69 -15.66
N LYS A 192 6.56 10.00 -16.62
CA LYS A 192 7.74 10.88 -16.42
C LYS A 192 7.36 12.35 -16.23
N ASP A 193 6.15 12.73 -16.59
CA ASP A 193 5.64 14.10 -16.45
C ASP A 193 5.06 14.35 -15.05
N VAL A 194 4.86 13.32 -14.25
CA VAL A 194 4.56 13.45 -12.82
C VAL A 194 5.81 13.98 -12.11
N LYS A 195 5.70 15.19 -11.60
CA LYS A 195 6.79 15.89 -10.90
C LYS A 195 6.55 15.95 -9.40
N GLU A 196 5.31 15.79 -8.98
CA GLU A 196 4.91 15.99 -7.59
C GLU A 196 3.94 14.90 -7.11
N VAL A 197 4.17 14.43 -5.89
CA VAL A 197 3.28 13.53 -5.16
C VAL A 197 3.05 14.15 -3.79
N MET A 198 1.80 14.35 -3.38
CA MET A 198 1.37 15.04 -2.17
C MET A 198 0.29 14.27 -1.42
#